data_1d899c4387f0898bafaac79c918a731e
#
_entry.id   1d899c4387f0898bafaac79c918a731e
#
_cell.length_a   1.000
_cell.length_b   1.000
_cell.length_c   1.000
_cell.angle_alpha   90.00
_cell.angle_beta   90.00
_cell.angle_gamma   90.00
#
_symmetry.space_group_name_H-M   'P 1'
#
loop_
_entity.id
_entity.type
_entity.pdbx_description
1 polymer ?
#
loop_
_entity_poly.entity_id
_entity_poly.type
_entity_poly.pdbx_seq_one_letter_code
_entity_poly.pdbx_strand_id
1 'polypeptide(L)'
;MIVRFAEENELEKWKIVAKDVAEIFGNPTMDKYPEFIDYAQRKIEQKEAIIATNDENKEFYGFIGFSKHYNRITWFRILEKHRNKGIGYNLLEKAIKELDKTKEITVETYRENYIPGKPARHIYKKFGFKETENNLYDNFGNERCKLTIFPSK
;
A
#
# COMPACT_ATOMS: atom_id res chain seq x y z
N MET A 1 -10.24 -14.08 -7.86
CA MET A 1 -9.85 -12.98 -6.96
C MET A 1 -10.63 -11.73 -7.31
N ILE A 2 -11.17 -11.06 -6.31
CA ILE A 2 -11.88 -9.80 -6.45
C ILE A 2 -10.98 -8.68 -5.93
N VAL A 3 -10.87 -7.59 -6.70
CA VAL A 3 -10.14 -6.39 -6.30
C VAL A 3 -11.12 -5.22 -6.44
N ARG A 4 -11.50 -4.61 -5.34
CA ARG A 4 -12.57 -3.60 -5.28
C ARG A 4 -12.31 -2.56 -4.20
N PHE A 5 -13.08 -1.48 -4.21
CA PHE A 5 -12.98 -0.51 -3.11
C PHE A 5 -13.38 -1.18 -1.79
N ALA A 6 -12.65 -0.82 -0.73
CA ALA A 6 -12.95 -1.28 0.62
C ALA A 6 -14.24 -0.61 1.12
N GLU A 7 -15.01 -1.36 1.89
CA GLU A 7 -16.26 -0.90 2.50
C GLU A 7 -16.06 -0.57 3.98
N GLU A 8 -16.98 0.20 4.54
CA GLU A 8 -16.87 0.68 5.94
C GLU A 8 -16.72 -0.45 6.94
N ASN A 9 -17.39 -1.57 6.74
CA ASN A 9 -17.31 -2.72 7.64
C ASN A 9 -16.00 -3.50 7.51
N GLU A 10 -15.07 -3.05 6.65
CA GLU A 10 -13.80 -3.74 6.43
C GLU A 10 -12.61 -3.11 7.16
N LEU A 11 -12.86 -2.09 7.97
CA LEU A 11 -11.81 -1.49 8.79
C LEU A 11 -11.11 -2.53 9.68
N GLU A 12 -11.87 -3.43 10.28
CA GLU A 12 -11.30 -4.47 11.14
C GLU A 12 -10.39 -5.43 10.35
N LYS A 13 -10.74 -5.74 9.10
CA LYS A 13 -9.88 -6.54 8.22
C LYS A 13 -8.57 -5.82 7.93
N TRP A 14 -8.62 -4.51 7.69
CA TRP A 14 -7.42 -3.70 7.46
C TRP A 14 -6.51 -3.70 8.68
N LYS A 15 -7.09 -3.59 9.87
CA LYS A 15 -6.34 -3.68 11.13
C LYS A 15 -5.62 -5.03 11.26
N ILE A 16 -6.25 -6.12 10.84
CA ILE A 16 -5.63 -7.45 10.85
C ILE A 16 -4.41 -7.48 9.93
N VAL A 17 -4.52 -6.93 8.72
CA VAL A 17 -3.38 -6.86 7.80
C VAL A 17 -2.26 -6.00 8.38
N ALA A 18 -2.60 -4.87 8.98
CA ALA A 18 -1.61 -3.99 9.61
C ALA A 18 -0.87 -4.71 10.74
N LYS A 19 -1.57 -5.49 11.55
CA LYS A 19 -0.95 -6.26 12.62
C LYS A 19 -0.04 -7.36 12.08
N ASP A 20 -0.47 -8.08 11.06
CA ASP A 20 0.29 -9.18 10.45
C ASP A 20 1.67 -8.72 9.97
N VAL A 21 1.77 -7.52 9.43
CA VAL A 21 3.02 -6.99 8.88
C VAL A 21 3.79 -6.10 9.86
N ALA A 22 3.16 -5.64 10.92
CA ALA A 22 3.76 -4.69 11.86
C ALA A 22 5.02 -5.24 12.52
N GLU A 23 5.01 -6.51 12.88
CA GLU A 23 6.17 -7.17 13.49
C GLU A 23 7.37 -7.20 12.55
N ILE A 24 7.12 -7.42 11.26
CA ILE A 24 8.16 -7.45 10.23
C ILE A 24 8.82 -6.08 10.11
N PHE A 25 8.02 -5.01 10.24
CA PHE A 25 8.50 -3.63 10.10
C PHE A 25 8.86 -2.97 11.43
N GLY A 26 8.91 -3.75 12.53
CA GLY A 26 9.35 -3.25 13.83
C GLY A 26 8.34 -2.35 14.55
N ASN A 27 7.06 -2.45 14.19
CA ASN A 27 6.00 -1.66 14.80
C ASN A 27 4.79 -2.55 15.13
N PRO A 28 4.88 -3.39 16.19
CA PRO A 28 3.87 -4.43 16.46
C PRO A 28 2.51 -3.90 16.92
N THR A 29 2.36 -2.59 17.14
CA THR A 29 1.11 -2.00 17.62
C THR A 29 0.45 -1.08 16.58
N MET A 30 0.89 -1.11 15.33
CA MET A 30 0.37 -0.24 14.27
C MET A 30 -1.16 -0.28 14.17
N ASP A 31 -1.76 -1.46 14.29
CA ASP A 31 -3.20 -1.67 14.21
C ASP A 31 -4.00 -0.96 15.31
N LYS A 32 -3.33 -0.55 16.40
CA LYS A 32 -3.92 0.13 17.54
C LYS A 32 -3.67 1.64 17.56
N TYR A 33 -2.82 2.14 16.67
CA TYR A 33 -2.53 3.57 16.64
C TYR A 33 -3.76 4.36 16.17
N PRO A 34 -4.20 5.37 16.93
CA PRO A 34 -5.31 6.22 16.50
C PRO A 34 -5.07 6.84 15.12
N GLU A 35 -3.84 7.23 14.83
CA GLU A 35 -3.47 7.81 13.53
C GLU A 35 -3.72 6.84 12.38
N PHE A 36 -3.40 5.56 12.56
CA PHE A 36 -3.67 4.55 11.54
C PHE A 36 -5.17 4.33 11.38
N ILE A 37 -5.90 4.22 12.48
CA ILE A 37 -7.35 3.99 12.45
C ILE A 37 -8.05 5.15 11.74
N ASP A 38 -7.71 6.38 12.08
CA ASP A 38 -8.27 7.58 11.44
C ASP A 38 -7.92 7.62 9.96
N TYR A 39 -6.68 7.30 9.61
CA TYR A 39 -6.22 7.22 8.23
C TYR A 39 -7.03 6.20 7.44
N ALA A 40 -7.15 4.97 7.95
CA ALA A 40 -7.83 3.89 7.26
C ALA A 40 -9.32 4.21 7.07
N GLN A 41 -9.96 4.73 8.11
CA GLN A 41 -11.37 5.11 8.04
C GLN A 41 -11.62 6.19 6.97
N ARG A 42 -10.77 7.23 6.95
CA ARG A 42 -10.88 8.29 5.94
C ARG A 42 -10.67 7.74 4.51
N LYS A 43 -9.69 6.86 4.33
CA LYS A 43 -9.42 6.26 3.02
C LYS A 43 -10.60 5.43 2.53
N ILE A 44 -11.24 4.68 3.40
CA ILE A 44 -12.43 3.92 3.06
C ILE A 44 -13.57 4.86 2.66
N GLU A 45 -13.84 5.89 3.46
CA GLU A 45 -14.91 6.86 3.20
C GLU A 45 -14.69 7.63 1.90
N GLN A 46 -13.46 7.98 1.59
CA GLN A 46 -13.09 8.76 0.41
C GLN A 46 -12.93 7.90 -0.85
N LYS A 47 -13.11 6.59 -0.74
CA LYS A 47 -12.85 5.64 -1.84
C LYS A 47 -11.41 5.73 -2.35
N GLU A 48 -10.49 5.79 -1.41
CA GLU A 48 -9.04 5.79 -1.63
C GLU A 48 -8.38 4.56 -1.00
N ALA A 49 -9.15 3.49 -0.81
CA ALA A 49 -8.69 2.21 -0.30
C ALA A 49 -9.30 1.09 -1.12
N ILE A 50 -8.46 0.12 -1.48
CA ILE A 50 -8.85 -1.03 -2.28
C ILE A 50 -8.46 -2.29 -1.52
N ILE A 51 -9.36 -3.28 -1.50
CA ILE A 51 -9.16 -4.58 -0.88
C ILE A 51 -9.10 -5.67 -1.95
N ALA A 52 -8.27 -6.68 -1.73
CA ALA A 52 -8.27 -7.90 -2.52
C ALA A 52 -8.84 -9.05 -1.68
N THR A 53 -9.77 -9.81 -2.28
CA THR A 53 -10.43 -10.94 -1.62
C THR A 53 -10.46 -12.14 -2.55
N ASN A 54 -10.85 -13.31 -2.00
CA ASN A 54 -11.15 -14.47 -2.85
C ASN A 54 -12.47 -14.24 -3.59
N ASP A 55 -12.79 -15.13 -4.54
CA ASP A 55 -13.98 -14.99 -5.42
C ASP A 55 -15.30 -15.02 -4.64
N GLU A 56 -15.33 -15.63 -3.47
CA GLU A 56 -16.51 -15.69 -2.62
C GLU A 56 -16.62 -14.51 -1.65
N ASN A 57 -15.64 -13.60 -1.68
CA ASN A 57 -15.57 -12.44 -0.78
C ASN A 57 -15.54 -12.82 0.71
N LYS A 58 -15.03 -14.01 1.02
CA LYS A 58 -14.96 -14.54 2.39
C LYS A 58 -13.58 -14.42 3.00
N GLU A 59 -12.53 -14.50 2.19
CA GLU A 59 -11.15 -14.40 2.63
C GLU A 59 -10.52 -13.16 2.02
N PHE A 60 -9.87 -12.33 2.84
CA PHE A 60 -9.19 -11.14 2.35
C PHE A 60 -7.68 -11.38 2.31
N TYR A 61 -7.02 -10.71 1.37
CA TYR A 61 -5.60 -10.90 1.11
C TYR A 61 -4.74 -9.69 1.45
N GLY A 62 -5.27 -8.50 1.28
CA GLY A 62 -4.50 -7.30 1.51
C GLY A 62 -5.25 -6.04 1.12
N PHE A 63 -4.57 -4.90 1.34
CA PHE A 63 -5.13 -3.57 1.07
C PHE A 63 -4.09 -2.69 0.41
N ILE A 64 -4.57 -1.71 -0.35
CA ILE A 64 -3.77 -0.60 -0.83
C ILE A 64 -4.54 0.70 -0.59
N GLY A 65 -3.84 1.69 -0.02
CA GLY A 65 -4.37 3.04 0.17
C GLY A 65 -3.62 4.01 -0.74
N PHE A 66 -4.30 5.03 -1.19
CA PHE A 66 -3.72 6.04 -2.08
C PHE A 66 -4.33 7.41 -1.81
N SER A 67 -3.72 8.44 -2.37
CA SER A 67 -4.19 9.83 -2.26
C SER A 67 -4.37 10.41 -3.64
N LYS A 68 -5.60 10.75 -4.01
CA LYS A 68 -5.89 11.46 -5.26
C LYS A 68 -5.34 12.89 -5.21
N HIS A 69 -5.41 13.52 -4.05
CA HIS A 69 -4.92 14.88 -3.86
C HIS A 69 -3.41 15.00 -4.11
N TYR A 70 -2.63 14.08 -3.54
CA TYR A 70 -1.17 14.06 -3.71
C TYR A 70 -0.70 13.17 -4.84
N ASN A 71 -1.62 12.45 -5.47
CA ASN A 71 -1.34 11.53 -6.58
C ASN A 71 -0.28 10.50 -6.23
N ARG A 72 -0.47 9.80 -5.12
CA ARG A 72 0.52 8.86 -4.59
C ARG A 72 -0.10 7.65 -3.90
N ILE A 73 0.68 6.58 -3.81
CA ILE A 73 0.35 5.40 -2.99
C ILE A 73 0.78 5.72 -1.56
N THR A 74 -0.11 5.48 -0.60
CA THR A 74 0.14 5.82 0.81
C THR A 74 0.26 4.61 1.72
N TRP A 75 -0.26 3.44 1.33
CA TRP A 75 -0.18 2.23 2.12
C TRP A 75 -0.34 1.01 1.20
N PHE A 76 0.43 -0.06 1.42
CA PHE A 76 0.37 -1.23 0.56
C PHE A 76 0.92 -2.45 1.27
N ARG A 77 0.03 -3.40 1.62
CA ARG A 77 0.41 -4.62 2.34
C ARG A 77 -0.47 -5.79 1.93
N ILE A 78 0.14 -6.96 1.88
CA ILE A 78 -0.52 -8.25 1.64
C ILE A 78 -0.23 -9.12 2.86
N LEU A 79 -1.22 -9.88 3.31
CA LEU A 79 -1.01 -10.89 4.35
C LEU A 79 0.12 -11.83 3.92
N GLU A 80 1.04 -12.12 4.85
CA GLU A 80 2.24 -12.89 4.53
C GLU A 80 1.91 -14.24 3.88
N LYS A 81 0.90 -14.94 4.37
CA LYS A 81 0.47 -16.25 3.84
C LYS A 81 -0.06 -16.19 2.40
N HIS A 82 -0.36 -15.03 1.89
CA HIS A 82 -0.91 -14.85 0.54
C HIS A 82 0.07 -14.18 -0.42
N ARG A 83 1.33 -13.99 -0.04
CA ARG A 83 2.34 -13.41 -0.91
C ARG A 83 2.71 -14.34 -2.07
N ASN A 84 3.32 -13.78 -3.11
CA ASN A 84 3.81 -14.50 -4.30
C ASN A 84 2.70 -15.13 -5.15
N LYS A 85 1.50 -14.54 -5.12
CA LYS A 85 0.34 -15.00 -5.90
C LYS A 85 -0.17 -13.94 -6.89
N GLY A 86 0.59 -12.88 -7.12
CA GLY A 86 0.19 -11.81 -8.03
C GLY A 86 -0.83 -10.82 -7.47
N ILE A 87 -1.21 -10.96 -6.20
CA ILE A 87 -2.23 -10.12 -5.58
C ILE A 87 -1.79 -8.67 -5.51
N GLY A 88 -0.54 -8.44 -5.10
CA GLY A 88 0.01 -7.09 -4.98
C GLY A 88 0.01 -6.34 -6.30
N TYR A 89 0.38 -7.02 -7.38
CA TYR A 89 0.34 -6.41 -8.70
C TYR A 89 -1.07 -5.93 -9.06
N ASN A 90 -2.09 -6.75 -8.80
CA ASN A 90 -3.48 -6.41 -9.10
C ASN A 90 -4.00 -5.26 -8.24
N LEU A 91 -3.61 -5.22 -6.96
CA LEU A 91 -3.96 -4.09 -6.09
C LEU A 91 -3.35 -2.79 -6.60
N LEU A 92 -2.06 -2.82 -6.92
CA LEU A 92 -1.36 -1.63 -7.41
C LEU A 92 -1.92 -1.17 -8.75
N GLU A 93 -2.20 -2.10 -9.65
CA GLU A 93 -2.79 -1.76 -10.96
C GLU A 93 -4.12 -1.02 -10.80
N LYS A 94 -5.00 -1.50 -9.93
CA LYS A 94 -6.28 -0.85 -9.70
C LYS A 94 -6.12 0.53 -9.06
N ALA A 95 -5.21 0.66 -8.09
CA ALA A 95 -4.95 1.96 -7.45
C ALA A 95 -4.42 2.98 -8.46
N ILE A 96 -3.48 2.58 -9.33
CA ILE A 96 -2.91 3.46 -10.34
C ILE A 96 -3.98 3.92 -11.33
N LYS A 97 -4.97 3.08 -11.66
CA LYS A 97 -6.08 3.48 -12.51
C LYS A 97 -6.92 4.62 -11.92
N GLU A 98 -6.92 4.74 -10.60
CA GLU A 98 -7.65 5.81 -9.90
C GLU A 98 -6.85 7.10 -9.78
N LEU A 99 -5.57 7.07 -10.13
CA LEU A 99 -4.68 8.22 -10.04
C LEU A 99 -4.52 8.92 -11.40
N ASP A 100 -3.99 10.14 -11.37
CA ASP A 100 -3.82 10.96 -12.57
C ASP A 100 -2.49 10.60 -13.25
N LYS A 101 -2.59 9.90 -14.38
CA LYS A 101 -1.42 9.44 -15.16
C LYS A 101 -0.76 10.54 -15.97
N THR A 102 -1.36 11.73 -16.04
CA THR A 102 -0.76 12.89 -16.70
C THR A 102 0.22 13.62 -15.79
N LYS A 103 0.32 13.19 -14.54
CA LYS A 103 1.22 13.74 -13.52
C LYS A 103 2.08 12.63 -12.94
N GLU A 104 3.12 13.02 -12.21
CA GLU A 104 3.94 12.06 -11.48
C GLU A 104 3.11 11.32 -10.44
N ILE A 105 3.29 10.00 -10.35
CA ILE A 105 2.71 9.16 -9.31
C ILE A 105 3.86 8.72 -8.42
N THR A 106 3.76 8.96 -7.12
CA THR A 106 4.85 8.68 -6.18
C THR A 106 4.46 7.66 -5.13
N VAL A 107 5.46 7.06 -4.52
CA VAL A 107 5.33 6.25 -3.31
C VAL A 107 6.59 6.40 -2.48
N GLU A 108 6.43 6.52 -1.16
CA GLU A 108 7.53 6.44 -0.23
C GLU A 108 7.56 5.03 0.35
N THR A 109 8.73 4.39 0.31
CA THR A 109 8.89 3.01 0.76
C THR A 109 10.26 2.84 1.42
N TYR A 110 10.55 1.64 1.91
CA TYR A 110 11.86 1.34 2.49
C TYR A 110 12.94 1.34 1.43
N ARG A 111 14.17 1.67 1.84
CA ARG A 111 15.33 1.67 0.94
C ARG A 111 15.65 0.25 0.47
N GLU A 112 16.40 0.15 -0.61
CA GLU A 112 16.72 -1.11 -1.28
C GLU A 112 17.37 -2.15 -0.35
N ASN A 113 18.16 -1.72 0.61
CA ASN A 113 18.86 -2.62 1.53
C ASN A 113 17.99 -3.20 2.65
N TYR A 114 16.74 -2.75 2.79
CA TYR A 114 15.84 -3.28 3.82
C TYR A 114 15.08 -4.48 3.28
N ILE A 115 15.45 -5.68 3.75
CA ILE A 115 14.93 -6.95 3.22
C ILE A 115 13.41 -7.06 3.27
N PRO A 116 12.71 -6.72 4.37
CA PRO A 116 11.24 -6.83 4.41
C PRO A 116 10.52 -5.93 3.40
N GLY A 117 11.17 -4.89 2.91
CA GLY A 117 10.60 -3.98 1.91
C GLY A 117 10.78 -4.43 0.47
N LYS A 118 11.59 -5.45 0.22
CA LYS A 118 11.92 -5.88 -1.15
C LYS A 118 10.73 -6.38 -1.98
N PRO A 119 9.78 -7.14 -1.42
CA PRO A 119 8.64 -7.59 -2.23
C PRO A 119 7.83 -6.44 -2.83
N ALA A 120 7.54 -5.39 -2.04
CA ALA A 120 6.82 -4.22 -2.54
C ALA A 120 7.64 -3.47 -3.59
N ARG A 121 8.94 -3.26 -3.34
CA ARG A 121 9.83 -2.59 -4.29
C ARG A 121 9.87 -3.32 -5.63
N HIS A 122 9.86 -4.65 -5.62
CA HIS A 122 9.84 -5.45 -6.84
C HIS A 122 8.59 -5.18 -7.67
N ILE A 123 7.43 -5.09 -7.02
CA ILE A 123 6.17 -4.79 -7.68
C ILE A 123 6.16 -3.36 -8.24
N TYR A 124 6.63 -2.38 -7.46
CA TYR A 124 6.74 -1.00 -7.92
C TYR A 124 7.63 -0.91 -9.17
N LYS A 125 8.76 -1.60 -9.15
CA LYS A 125 9.68 -1.61 -10.29
C LYS A 125 9.03 -2.15 -11.56
N LYS A 126 8.23 -3.21 -11.44
CA LYS A 126 7.49 -3.77 -12.58
C LYS A 126 6.54 -2.76 -13.20
N PHE A 127 5.97 -1.86 -12.41
CA PHE A 127 5.09 -0.80 -12.90
C PHE A 127 5.83 0.36 -13.53
N GLY A 128 7.15 0.39 -13.43
CA GLY A 128 7.96 1.48 -13.99
C GLY A 128 8.31 2.57 -12.99
N PHE A 129 8.07 2.35 -11.70
CA PHE A 129 8.56 3.27 -10.66
C PHE A 129 10.08 3.27 -10.65
N LYS A 130 10.65 4.45 -10.56
CA LYS A 130 12.11 4.66 -10.46
C LYS A 130 12.42 5.42 -9.20
N GLU A 131 13.53 5.09 -8.54
CA GLU A 131 13.96 5.79 -7.35
C GLU A 131 14.40 7.21 -7.71
N THR A 132 13.79 8.19 -7.08
CA THR A 132 14.06 9.61 -7.33
C THR A 132 14.64 10.32 -6.13
N GLU A 133 14.48 9.74 -4.93
CA GLU A 133 15.01 10.33 -3.69
C GLU A 133 15.22 9.19 -2.70
N ASN A 134 16.41 9.11 -2.07
CA ASN A 134 16.73 8.01 -1.17
C ASN A 134 17.17 8.47 0.22
N ASN A 135 16.96 9.75 0.55
CA ASN A 135 17.45 10.33 1.80
C ASN A 135 16.30 10.80 2.69
N LEU A 136 15.22 10.03 2.71
CA LEU A 136 14.03 10.32 3.49
C LEU A 136 13.98 9.46 4.75
N TYR A 137 13.22 9.93 5.74
CA TYR A 137 12.95 9.22 6.99
C TYR A 137 11.47 9.35 7.33
N ASP A 138 10.89 8.29 7.89
CA ASP A 138 9.52 8.36 8.39
C ASP A 138 9.47 8.99 9.80
N ASN A 139 8.27 9.09 10.37
CA ASN A 139 8.07 9.69 11.69
C ASN A 139 8.71 8.90 12.83
N PHE A 140 9.11 7.65 12.57
CA PHE A 140 9.74 6.77 13.55
C PHE A 140 11.26 6.68 13.34
N GLY A 141 11.82 7.47 12.42
CA GLY A 141 13.24 7.46 12.12
C GLY A 141 13.72 6.36 11.18
N ASN A 142 12.80 5.61 10.58
CA ASN A 142 13.16 4.57 9.62
C ASN A 142 13.57 5.17 8.29
N GLU A 143 14.61 4.59 7.69
CA GLU A 143 15.10 5.04 6.38
C GLU A 143 14.10 4.74 5.27
N ARG A 144 13.81 5.74 4.46
CA ARG A 144 12.84 5.67 3.37
C ARG A 144 13.44 6.19 2.07
N CYS A 145 12.78 5.88 0.98
CA CYS A 145 13.07 6.46 -0.33
C CYS A 145 11.77 6.78 -1.04
N LYS A 146 11.87 7.58 -2.09
CA LYS A 146 10.74 7.91 -2.94
C LYS A 146 10.95 7.28 -4.32
N LEU A 147 9.92 6.60 -4.80
CA LEU A 147 9.87 6.07 -6.15
C LEU A 147 8.81 6.84 -6.94
N THR A 148 9.04 7.05 -8.21
CA THR A 148 8.18 7.86 -9.06
C THR A 148 7.93 7.17 -10.40
N ILE A 149 6.67 7.18 -10.85
CA ILE A 149 6.32 6.94 -12.26
C ILE A 149 6.13 8.32 -12.89
N PHE A 150 6.88 8.57 -13.95
CA PHE A 150 6.76 9.81 -14.72
C PHE A 150 5.65 9.67 -15.76
N PRO A 151 4.93 10.77 -16.08
CA PRO A 151 3.88 10.71 -17.08
C PRO A 151 4.42 10.35 -18.45
N SER A 152 3.64 9.60 -19.22
CA SER A 152 3.95 9.29 -20.61
C SER A 152 3.82 10.57 -21.44
N LYS A 153 4.78 10.77 -22.34
CA LYS A 153 4.75 11.90 -23.27
C LYS A 153 3.84 11.62 -24.45
#